data_0489c43af0fe7368e54737bc966d54e0
#
_entry.id   0489c43af0fe7368e54737bc966d54e0
#
_cell.length_a   1.000
_cell.length_b   1.000
_cell.length_c   1.000
_cell.angle_alpha   90.00
_cell.angle_beta   90.00
_cell.angle_gamma   90.00
#
_symmetry.space_group_name_H-M   'P 1'
#
loop_
_entity.id
_entity.type
_entity.pdbx_description
1 polymer ?
#
loop_
_entity_poly.entity_id
_entity_poly.type
_entity_poly.pdbx_seq_one_letter_code
_entity_poly.pdbx_strand_id
1 'polypeptide(L)'
;MTDTPGTQPTESVLTEKRGSLGVITLNRPRAVNALTAEMMELMNAALDDFEQDAGITAVLLRGAGERGLCAGGDVVALYKATGENPDQGVDFFRAEYTLDLRISRYPKPFISLMDGLVLGGGVGVSAHSSHRIVTERTRTGMPETVIGFCPDVGGLNILARAPQNLGTLMAVTGLHVTGADALAVGMADYFVPSEKLDDLVAALEKVEGADAVTRVIEGFAADAPPSPLVENAHWIEGAFAADTVEEILEKVQAVADSGADGTEFAGTVLAALQKNGPTGMKVALEAVRRAGTQTLAETLNQDFITSCNALAHHDMREGIRAQVVDKDRNPQWSPASLAEVSRESVLAFFTPTKAGELGLA
;
A
#
# COMPACT_ATOMS: atom_id res chain seq x y z
N MET A 1 39.60 -26.50 15.29
CA MET A 1 38.12 -26.44 15.38
C MET A 1 37.80 -25.04 15.83
N THR A 2 37.46 -24.18 14.90
CA THR A 2 37.08 -22.78 15.20
C THR A 2 35.56 -22.75 15.06
N ASP A 3 34.87 -22.72 16.21
CA ASP A 3 33.44 -22.49 16.26
C ASP A 3 33.13 -21.11 15.67
N THR A 4 32.50 -21.10 14.51
CA THR A 4 31.85 -19.91 13.96
C THR A 4 30.60 -19.66 14.82
N PRO A 5 30.42 -18.48 15.43
CA PRO A 5 29.17 -18.19 16.14
C PRO A 5 28.00 -18.26 15.15
N GLY A 6 27.10 -19.22 15.37
CA GLY A 6 25.85 -19.29 14.65
C GLY A 6 25.08 -17.99 14.95
N THR A 7 24.86 -17.18 13.91
CA THR A 7 23.89 -16.09 13.95
C THR A 7 22.53 -16.71 14.22
N GLN A 8 21.98 -16.47 15.42
CA GLN A 8 20.56 -16.75 15.66
C GLN A 8 19.75 -16.02 14.59
N PRO A 9 18.69 -16.63 14.06
CA PRO A 9 17.82 -15.92 13.14
C PRO A 9 17.30 -14.67 13.86
N THR A 10 17.59 -13.49 13.31
CA THR A 10 17.00 -12.24 13.79
C THR A 10 15.51 -12.32 13.52
N GLU A 11 14.67 -12.12 14.55
CA GLU A 11 13.22 -12.09 14.41
C GLU A 11 12.80 -11.10 13.31
N SER A 12 11.86 -11.49 12.48
CA SER A 12 11.39 -10.69 11.34
C SER A 12 10.53 -9.48 11.75
N VAL A 13 10.02 -9.48 13.00
CA VAL A 13 9.37 -8.36 13.68
C VAL A 13 9.97 -8.25 15.06
N LEU A 14 10.40 -7.05 15.45
CA LEU A 14 10.86 -6.76 16.80
C LEU A 14 9.78 -6.00 17.55
N THR A 15 9.56 -6.37 18.80
CA THR A 15 8.59 -5.72 19.69
C THR A 15 9.29 -5.26 20.95
N GLU A 16 9.02 -4.03 21.37
CA GLU A 16 9.59 -3.47 22.59
C GLU A 16 8.59 -2.54 23.28
N LYS A 17 8.68 -2.45 24.59
CA LYS A 17 7.97 -1.45 25.39
C LYS A 17 8.94 -0.33 25.75
N ARG A 18 8.65 0.87 25.29
CA ARG A 18 9.46 2.08 25.54
C ARG A 18 8.61 3.12 26.29
N GLY A 19 8.73 3.13 27.61
CA GLY A 19 7.84 3.95 28.45
C GLY A 19 6.37 3.52 28.30
N SER A 20 5.52 4.44 27.86
CA SER A 20 4.10 4.19 27.57
C SER A 20 3.82 3.79 26.10
N LEU A 21 4.86 3.60 25.30
CA LEU A 21 4.76 3.28 23.88
C LEU A 21 5.10 1.80 23.63
N GLY A 22 4.19 1.06 22.97
CA GLY A 22 4.46 -0.23 22.37
C GLY A 22 5.04 -0.02 20.97
N VAL A 23 6.24 -0.53 20.70
CA VAL A 23 6.91 -0.32 19.40
C VAL A 23 6.97 -1.64 18.64
N ILE A 24 6.46 -1.65 17.43
CA ILE A 24 6.57 -2.73 16.44
C ILE A 24 7.55 -2.27 15.36
N THR A 25 8.63 -3.02 15.18
CA THR A 25 9.62 -2.74 14.12
C THR A 25 9.64 -3.89 13.13
N LEU A 26 9.24 -3.64 11.88
CA LEU A 26 9.39 -4.59 10.78
C LEU A 26 10.89 -4.76 10.50
N ASN A 27 11.43 -5.99 10.59
CA ASN A 27 12.86 -6.23 10.63
C ASN A 27 13.39 -7.18 9.55
N ARG A 28 13.07 -6.86 8.30
CA ARG A 28 13.66 -7.48 7.11
C ARG A 28 14.29 -6.43 6.19
N PRO A 29 15.26 -5.61 6.68
CA PRO A 29 15.72 -4.42 5.95
C PRO A 29 16.33 -4.74 4.58
N ARG A 30 16.88 -5.96 4.36
CA ARG A 30 17.39 -6.40 3.05
C ARG A 30 16.31 -6.52 1.99
N ALA A 31 15.06 -6.79 2.40
CA ALA A 31 13.88 -6.88 1.53
C ALA A 31 12.97 -5.64 1.68
N VAL A 32 13.48 -4.52 2.22
CA VAL A 32 12.68 -3.34 2.59
C VAL A 32 11.44 -3.74 3.39
N ASN A 33 11.64 -4.63 4.34
CA ASN A 33 10.62 -5.10 5.28
C ASN A 33 9.36 -5.70 4.62
N ALA A 34 9.51 -6.31 3.43
CA ALA A 34 8.41 -6.98 2.74
C ALA A 34 7.73 -8.00 3.66
N LEU A 35 6.39 -7.97 3.71
CA LEU A 35 5.57 -8.73 4.65
C LEU A 35 5.54 -10.22 4.30
N THR A 36 5.65 -11.03 5.34
CA THR A 36 5.42 -12.50 5.28
C THR A 36 4.28 -12.87 6.22
N ALA A 37 3.72 -14.07 6.03
CA ALA A 37 2.70 -14.61 6.93
C ALA A 37 3.20 -14.62 8.40
N GLU A 38 4.46 -15.04 8.64
CA GLU A 38 5.09 -15.00 9.95
C GLU A 38 5.11 -13.59 10.57
N MET A 39 5.44 -12.56 9.78
CA MET A 39 5.42 -11.17 10.27
C MET A 39 4.03 -10.73 10.69
N MET A 40 2.98 -11.11 9.97
CA MET A 40 1.60 -10.80 10.33
C MET A 40 1.16 -11.50 11.61
N GLU A 41 1.57 -12.75 11.81
CA GLU A 41 1.35 -13.49 13.06
C GLU A 41 2.05 -12.79 14.24
N LEU A 42 3.32 -12.41 14.09
CA LEU A 42 4.09 -11.68 15.11
C LEU A 42 3.49 -10.31 15.43
N MET A 43 3.04 -9.58 14.41
CA MET A 43 2.35 -8.30 14.61
C MET A 43 1.03 -8.49 15.38
N ASN A 44 0.24 -9.50 15.03
CA ASN A 44 -0.99 -9.80 15.75
C ASN A 44 -0.73 -10.15 17.23
N ALA A 45 0.29 -10.96 17.52
CA ALA A 45 0.69 -11.27 18.88
C ALA A 45 1.12 -10.02 19.67
N ALA A 46 1.92 -9.14 19.04
CA ALA A 46 2.32 -7.87 19.65
C ALA A 46 1.12 -6.96 19.94
N LEU A 47 0.14 -6.92 19.03
CA LEU A 47 -1.08 -6.14 19.21
C LEU A 47 -1.93 -6.69 20.36
N ASP A 48 -2.01 -8.02 20.53
CA ASP A 48 -2.70 -8.64 21.68
C ASP A 48 -2.04 -8.25 23.00
N ASP A 49 -0.71 -8.34 23.08
CA ASP A 49 0.07 -7.99 24.26
C ASP A 49 -0.07 -6.50 24.62
N PHE A 50 0.05 -5.61 23.64
CA PHE A 50 -0.05 -4.17 23.87
C PHE A 50 -1.48 -3.70 24.17
N GLU A 51 -2.49 -4.38 23.65
CA GLU A 51 -3.88 -4.09 23.97
C GLU A 51 -4.19 -4.35 25.43
N GLN A 52 -3.69 -5.48 25.98
CA GLN A 52 -3.91 -5.92 27.35
C GLN A 52 -3.03 -5.18 28.37
N ASP A 53 -1.91 -4.61 27.97
CA ASP A 53 -1.00 -3.89 28.86
C ASP A 53 -1.51 -2.47 29.16
N ALA A 54 -2.05 -2.26 30.38
CA ALA A 54 -2.50 -0.94 30.82
C ALA A 54 -1.38 0.12 30.87
N GLY A 55 -0.12 -0.28 30.88
CA GLY A 55 1.02 0.63 30.82
C GLY A 55 1.36 1.09 29.39
N ILE A 56 0.73 0.54 28.35
CA ILE A 56 0.85 0.99 26.97
C ILE A 56 -0.29 1.93 26.62
N THR A 57 0.05 3.17 26.28
CA THR A 57 -0.90 4.22 25.88
C THR A 57 -1.13 4.25 24.37
N ALA A 58 -0.09 4.00 23.57
CA ALA A 58 -0.13 4.02 22.12
C ALA A 58 0.80 2.95 21.53
N VAL A 59 0.57 2.61 20.25
CA VAL A 59 1.41 1.69 19.47
C VAL A 59 2.08 2.47 18.34
N LEU A 60 3.35 2.20 18.09
CA LEU A 60 4.14 2.76 17.00
C LEU A 60 4.60 1.65 16.06
N LEU A 61 4.31 1.79 14.77
CA LEU A 61 4.84 0.95 13.69
C LEU A 61 5.96 1.70 12.95
N ARG A 62 7.11 1.02 12.79
CA ARG A 62 8.25 1.52 12.00
C ARG A 62 8.95 0.40 11.25
N GLY A 63 9.79 0.75 10.27
CA GLY A 63 10.66 -0.18 9.55
C GLY A 63 12.10 -0.12 10.06
N ALA A 64 12.79 -1.26 10.08
CA ALA A 64 14.22 -1.32 10.27
C ALA A 64 14.98 -0.94 9.00
N GLY A 65 16.16 -0.30 9.18
CA GLY A 65 16.99 0.15 8.08
C GLY A 65 16.56 1.50 7.50
N GLU A 66 17.26 1.96 6.47
CA GLU A 66 17.13 3.33 5.95
C GLU A 66 16.26 3.43 4.68
N ARG A 67 15.81 2.28 4.13
CA ARG A 67 15.12 2.28 2.84
C ARG A 67 13.63 2.56 2.92
N GLY A 68 13.01 2.32 4.06
CA GLY A 68 11.59 2.62 4.25
C GLY A 68 10.88 1.69 5.21
N LEU A 69 9.59 1.98 5.42
CA LEU A 69 8.73 1.21 6.31
C LEU A 69 8.52 -0.21 5.77
N CYS A 70 7.97 -0.32 4.55
CA CYS A 70 7.64 -1.62 3.96
C CYS A 70 7.39 -1.48 2.44
N ALA A 71 7.97 -2.39 1.65
CA ALA A 71 7.81 -2.42 0.19
C ALA A 71 6.64 -3.27 -0.29
N GLY A 72 5.73 -3.69 0.60
CA GLY A 72 4.57 -4.52 0.27
C GLY A 72 4.69 -5.97 0.75
N GLY A 73 3.82 -6.84 0.26
CA GLY A 73 3.90 -8.28 0.50
C GLY A 73 5.14 -8.92 -0.13
N ASP A 74 5.56 -10.08 0.37
CA ASP A 74 6.66 -10.85 -0.23
C ASP A 74 6.20 -11.48 -1.56
N VAL A 75 6.26 -10.68 -2.64
CA VAL A 75 5.80 -11.10 -3.98
C VAL A 75 6.59 -12.29 -4.54
N VAL A 76 7.81 -12.60 -4.03
CA VAL A 76 8.54 -13.81 -4.41
C VAL A 76 7.84 -15.04 -3.84
N ALA A 77 7.34 -14.95 -2.61
CA ALA A 77 6.52 -16.01 -2.02
C ALA A 77 5.19 -16.18 -2.79
N LEU A 78 4.53 -15.08 -3.14
CA LEU A 78 3.31 -15.11 -3.98
C LEU A 78 3.58 -15.71 -5.38
N TYR A 79 4.69 -15.38 -6.02
CA TYR A 79 5.08 -15.99 -7.31
C TYR A 79 5.18 -17.52 -7.23
N LYS A 80 5.76 -18.05 -6.14
CA LYS A 80 5.83 -19.49 -5.91
C LYS A 80 4.43 -20.06 -5.65
N ALA A 81 3.62 -19.39 -4.84
CA ALA A 81 2.26 -19.80 -4.56
C ALA A 81 1.41 -19.93 -5.83
N THR A 82 1.49 -18.98 -6.78
CA THR A 82 0.75 -19.06 -8.06
C THR A 82 1.07 -20.31 -8.88
N GLY A 83 2.24 -20.93 -8.69
CA GLY A 83 2.66 -22.12 -9.45
C GLY A 83 2.53 -23.42 -8.68
N GLU A 84 2.79 -23.43 -7.38
CA GLU A 84 3.01 -24.63 -6.58
C GLU A 84 1.89 -24.88 -5.56
N ASN A 85 1.38 -23.83 -4.92
CA ASN A 85 0.38 -23.93 -3.87
C ASN A 85 -0.49 -22.66 -3.77
N PRO A 86 -1.53 -22.52 -4.60
CA PRO A 86 -2.40 -21.34 -4.59
C PRO A 86 -3.06 -21.07 -3.23
N ASP A 87 -3.30 -22.08 -2.41
CA ASP A 87 -3.93 -21.93 -1.10
C ASP A 87 -3.05 -21.11 -0.14
N GLN A 88 -1.71 -21.17 -0.27
CA GLN A 88 -0.81 -20.29 0.51
C GLN A 88 -0.98 -18.81 0.16
N GLY A 89 -1.24 -18.47 -1.10
CA GLY A 89 -1.54 -17.09 -1.50
C GLY A 89 -2.88 -16.62 -0.94
N VAL A 90 -3.88 -17.49 -0.93
CA VAL A 90 -5.19 -17.20 -0.32
C VAL A 90 -5.05 -16.95 1.18
N ASP A 91 -4.31 -17.80 1.89
CA ASP A 91 -4.09 -17.65 3.33
C ASP A 91 -3.30 -16.39 3.66
N PHE A 92 -2.33 -16.03 2.81
CA PHE A 92 -1.57 -14.79 2.92
C PHE A 92 -2.50 -13.57 2.86
N PHE A 93 -3.34 -13.45 1.82
CA PHE A 93 -4.28 -12.33 1.68
C PHE A 93 -5.31 -12.29 2.82
N ARG A 94 -5.79 -13.45 3.26
CA ARG A 94 -6.70 -13.53 4.41
C ARG A 94 -6.07 -12.96 5.68
N ALA A 95 -4.83 -13.33 5.97
CA ALA A 95 -4.10 -12.85 7.13
C ALA A 95 -3.82 -11.34 7.04
N GLU A 96 -3.38 -10.87 5.87
CA GLU A 96 -3.04 -9.47 5.62
C GLU A 96 -4.26 -8.57 5.80
N TYR A 97 -5.36 -8.84 5.12
CA TYR A 97 -6.54 -7.96 5.16
C TYR A 97 -7.27 -8.01 6.52
N THR A 98 -7.18 -9.14 7.22
CA THR A 98 -7.67 -9.22 8.60
C THR A 98 -6.85 -8.33 9.54
N LEU A 99 -5.52 -8.32 9.38
CA LEU A 99 -4.63 -7.45 10.15
C LEU A 99 -4.87 -5.96 9.82
N ASP A 100 -5.06 -5.61 8.55
CA ASP A 100 -5.32 -4.24 8.12
C ASP A 100 -6.60 -3.68 8.76
N LEU A 101 -7.68 -4.50 8.76
CA LEU A 101 -8.92 -4.12 9.45
C LEU A 101 -8.71 -4.00 10.95
N ARG A 102 -7.93 -4.91 11.57
CA ARG A 102 -7.61 -4.85 12.99
C ARG A 102 -6.88 -3.55 13.34
N ILE A 103 -5.88 -3.14 12.55
CA ILE A 103 -5.14 -1.89 12.74
C ILE A 103 -6.09 -0.70 12.71
N SER A 104 -7.01 -0.65 11.74
CA SER A 104 -8.00 0.44 11.63
C SER A 104 -8.94 0.56 12.82
N ARG A 105 -9.13 -0.51 13.57
CA ARG A 105 -10.05 -0.61 14.72
C ARG A 105 -9.32 -0.76 16.05
N TYR A 106 -8.01 -0.59 16.04
CA TYR A 106 -7.22 -0.80 17.24
C TYR A 106 -7.63 0.18 18.36
N PRO A 107 -7.88 -0.28 19.61
CA PRO A 107 -8.50 0.55 20.63
C PRO A 107 -7.59 1.62 21.22
N LYS A 108 -6.27 1.55 20.95
CA LYS A 108 -5.30 2.56 21.36
C LYS A 108 -4.82 3.34 20.16
N PRO A 109 -4.34 4.59 20.29
CA PRO A 109 -3.69 5.29 19.20
C PRO A 109 -2.63 4.43 18.52
N PHE A 110 -2.78 4.25 17.21
CA PHE A 110 -1.83 3.51 16.38
C PHE A 110 -1.12 4.51 15.46
N ILE A 111 0.19 4.60 15.60
CA ILE A 111 1.04 5.59 14.92
C ILE A 111 1.89 4.86 13.91
N SER A 112 1.84 5.24 12.64
CA SER A 112 2.69 4.68 11.59
C SER A 112 3.70 5.72 11.10
N LEU A 113 4.98 5.39 11.23
CA LEU A 113 6.06 6.19 10.61
C LEU A 113 6.25 5.72 9.16
N MET A 114 5.58 6.41 8.25
CA MET A 114 5.59 6.13 6.81
C MET A 114 6.81 6.81 6.15
N ASP A 115 8.01 6.53 6.67
CA ASP A 115 9.26 7.14 6.21
C ASP A 115 9.95 6.25 5.16
N GLY A 116 10.46 6.83 4.07
CA GLY A 116 11.03 6.11 2.93
C GLY A 116 9.97 5.37 2.10
N LEU A 117 10.26 4.14 1.65
CA LEU A 117 9.33 3.35 0.83
C LEU A 117 8.17 2.78 1.65
N VAL A 118 6.94 2.97 1.16
CA VAL A 118 5.68 2.47 1.74
C VAL A 118 4.75 2.05 0.61
N LEU A 119 4.77 0.79 0.21
CA LEU A 119 4.10 0.34 -1.02
C LEU A 119 3.20 -0.86 -0.75
N GLY A 120 2.09 -0.98 -1.49
CA GLY A 120 1.21 -2.15 -1.45
C GLY A 120 0.82 -2.55 -0.03
N GLY A 121 1.14 -3.78 0.42
CA GLY A 121 0.91 -4.23 1.79
C GLY A 121 1.51 -3.31 2.87
N GLY A 122 2.57 -2.54 2.56
CA GLY A 122 3.08 -1.49 3.45
C GLY A 122 2.09 -0.35 3.66
N VAL A 123 1.27 -0.03 2.65
CA VAL A 123 0.13 0.88 2.77
C VAL A 123 -0.94 0.25 3.66
N GLY A 124 -1.26 -1.03 3.47
CA GLY A 124 -2.22 -1.77 4.28
C GLY A 124 -1.95 -1.65 5.77
N VAL A 125 -0.74 -2.04 6.22
CA VAL A 125 -0.38 -2.01 7.65
C VAL A 125 -0.14 -0.60 8.22
N SER A 126 -0.13 0.45 7.39
CA SER A 126 0.18 1.81 7.86
C SER A 126 -0.92 2.84 7.58
N ALA A 127 -1.53 2.85 6.39
CA ALA A 127 -2.46 3.91 6.01
C ALA A 127 -3.86 3.80 6.65
N HIS A 128 -4.13 2.72 7.38
CA HIS A 128 -5.36 2.54 8.17
C HIS A 128 -5.17 2.87 9.66
N SER A 129 -3.97 3.26 10.07
CA SER A 129 -3.69 3.68 11.45
C SER A 129 -4.32 5.04 11.78
N SER A 130 -4.50 5.31 13.09
CA SER A 130 -5.13 6.54 13.55
C SER A 130 -4.24 7.78 13.40
N HIS A 131 -2.91 7.61 13.29
CA HIS A 131 -1.94 8.70 13.12
C HIS A 131 -0.89 8.28 12.10
N ARG A 132 -0.95 8.85 10.91
CA ARG A 132 -0.12 8.51 9.76
C ARG A 132 0.86 9.63 9.48
N ILE A 133 2.15 9.35 9.68
CA ILE A 133 3.22 10.35 9.61
C ILE A 133 4.10 10.07 8.40
N VAL A 134 4.21 11.06 7.52
CA VAL A 134 5.10 11.05 6.35
C VAL A 134 6.25 12.05 6.52
N THR A 135 7.29 11.85 5.72
CA THR A 135 8.50 12.70 5.69
C THR A 135 8.81 13.14 4.27
N GLU A 136 9.84 13.95 4.09
CA GLU A 136 10.39 14.30 2.77
C GLU A 136 10.98 13.09 2.03
N ARG A 137 11.30 12.00 2.76
CA ARG A 137 11.83 10.76 2.19
C ARG A 137 10.73 9.82 1.72
N THR A 138 9.48 10.04 2.15
CA THR A 138 8.36 9.16 1.82
C THR A 138 8.17 9.01 0.32
N ARG A 139 8.07 7.74 -0.10
CA ARG A 139 7.63 7.32 -1.42
C ARG A 139 6.59 6.23 -1.24
N THR A 140 5.33 6.58 -1.48
CA THR A 140 4.20 5.68 -1.25
C THR A 140 3.40 5.45 -2.51
N GLY A 141 2.61 4.38 -2.55
CA GLY A 141 1.75 4.05 -3.69
C GLY A 141 1.29 2.61 -3.69
N MET A 142 0.43 2.33 -4.67
CA MET A 142 -0.15 1.00 -4.93
C MET A 142 0.33 0.52 -6.30
N PRO A 143 1.54 -0.11 -6.39
CA PRO A 143 2.17 -0.42 -7.67
C PRO A 143 1.69 -1.73 -8.31
N GLU A 144 0.56 -2.28 -7.87
CA GLU A 144 0.08 -3.63 -8.22
C GLU A 144 -0.15 -3.79 -9.73
N THR A 145 -0.62 -2.75 -10.43
CA THR A 145 -0.84 -2.81 -11.89
C THR A 145 0.45 -3.02 -12.69
N VAL A 146 1.61 -2.66 -12.10
CA VAL A 146 2.95 -2.89 -12.71
C VAL A 146 3.31 -4.38 -12.74
N ILE A 147 2.74 -5.17 -11.83
CA ILE A 147 2.93 -6.61 -11.73
C ILE A 147 1.71 -7.41 -12.20
N GLY A 148 0.82 -6.80 -12.98
CA GLY A 148 -0.36 -7.48 -13.53
C GLY A 148 -1.42 -7.82 -12.49
N PHE A 149 -1.42 -7.11 -11.37
CA PHE A 149 -2.36 -7.22 -10.27
C PHE A 149 -3.24 -5.96 -10.19
N CYS A 150 -4.02 -5.78 -9.15
CA CYS A 150 -4.75 -4.54 -8.86
C CYS A 150 -4.51 -4.13 -7.40
N PRO A 151 -4.62 -2.83 -7.08
CA PRO A 151 -4.52 -2.36 -5.70
C PRO A 151 -5.48 -3.08 -4.77
N ASP A 152 -5.01 -3.40 -3.57
CA ASP A 152 -5.68 -4.18 -2.54
C ASP A 152 -5.48 -3.56 -1.15
N VAL A 153 -5.43 -4.35 -0.10
CA VAL A 153 -5.15 -3.97 1.31
C VAL A 153 -6.02 -2.82 1.84
N GLY A 154 -7.22 -2.64 1.29
CA GLY A 154 -8.08 -1.50 1.63
C GLY A 154 -7.57 -0.15 1.12
N GLY A 155 -6.45 -0.10 0.39
CA GLY A 155 -5.89 1.13 -0.18
C GLY A 155 -6.89 1.85 -1.09
N LEU A 156 -7.69 1.10 -1.83
CA LEU A 156 -8.76 1.65 -2.67
C LEU A 156 -9.83 2.40 -1.88
N ASN A 157 -10.08 2.05 -0.62
CA ASN A 157 -11.03 2.77 0.24
C ASN A 157 -10.59 4.22 0.48
N ILE A 158 -9.28 4.45 0.60
CA ILE A 158 -8.68 5.79 0.73
C ILE A 158 -8.68 6.48 -0.63
N LEU A 159 -8.14 5.81 -1.66
CA LEU A 159 -7.94 6.38 -2.99
C LEU A 159 -9.26 6.79 -3.66
N ALA A 160 -10.33 6.03 -3.47
CA ALA A 160 -11.66 6.37 -4.02
C ALA A 160 -12.25 7.67 -3.45
N ARG A 161 -11.77 8.13 -2.31
CA ARG A 161 -12.20 9.36 -1.64
C ARG A 161 -11.26 10.54 -1.87
N ALA A 162 -10.14 10.31 -2.52
CA ALA A 162 -9.19 11.36 -2.85
C ALA A 162 -9.83 12.40 -3.78
N PRO A 163 -9.55 13.70 -3.58
CA PRO A 163 -10.14 14.75 -4.43
C PRO A 163 -9.65 14.63 -5.87
N GLN A 164 -10.42 15.20 -6.81
CA GLN A 164 -10.02 15.45 -8.20
C GLN A 164 -9.49 14.20 -8.94
N ASN A 165 -10.00 13.02 -8.62
CA ASN A 165 -9.56 11.74 -9.19
C ASN A 165 -8.06 11.41 -9.02
N LEU A 166 -7.36 12.09 -8.10
CA LEU A 166 -5.94 11.83 -7.80
C LEU A 166 -5.73 10.37 -7.38
N GLY A 167 -6.64 9.81 -6.59
CA GLY A 167 -6.58 8.41 -6.19
C GLY A 167 -6.85 7.44 -7.33
N THR A 168 -7.74 7.78 -8.28
CA THR A 168 -7.97 6.96 -9.48
C THR A 168 -6.69 6.90 -10.32
N LEU A 169 -5.98 8.02 -10.48
CA LEU A 169 -4.66 8.04 -11.13
C LEU A 169 -3.71 7.06 -10.44
N MET A 170 -3.56 7.15 -9.12
CA MET A 170 -2.66 6.28 -8.36
C MET A 170 -3.04 4.80 -8.53
N ALA A 171 -4.33 4.47 -8.41
CA ALA A 171 -4.82 3.10 -8.52
C ALA A 171 -4.54 2.47 -9.90
N VAL A 172 -4.73 3.22 -10.98
CA VAL A 172 -4.59 2.71 -12.35
C VAL A 172 -3.13 2.69 -12.83
N THR A 173 -2.34 3.70 -12.43
CA THR A 173 -0.97 3.86 -12.92
C THR A 173 0.09 3.15 -12.08
N GLY A 174 -0.20 2.88 -10.80
CA GLY A 174 0.78 2.30 -9.88
C GLY A 174 1.98 3.23 -9.59
N LEU A 175 1.86 4.52 -9.84
CA LEU A 175 2.93 5.49 -9.60
C LEU A 175 3.24 5.64 -8.11
N HIS A 176 4.53 5.77 -7.80
CA HIS A 176 4.96 6.17 -6.46
C HIS A 176 4.88 7.68 -6.33
N VAL A 177 4.28 8.14 -5.25
CA VAL A 177 4.05 9.55 -4.94
C VAL A 177 4.83 9.97 -3.70
N THR A 178 4.92 11.27 -3.46
CA THR A 178 5.64 11.87 -2.31
C THR A 178 4.81 11.83 -1.02
N GLY A 179 5.43 12.17 0.13
CA GLY A 179 4.70 12.37 1.38
C GLY A 179 3.67 13.50 1.30
N ALA A 180 3.97 14.55 0.55
CA ALA A 180 3.02 15.66 0.31
C ALA A 180 1.80 15.19 -0.50
N ASP A 181 2.01 14.34 -1.50
CA ASP A 181 0.92 13.73 -2.26
C ASP A 181 0.08 12.79 -1.38
N ALA A 182 0.73 12.03 -0.48
CA ALA A 182 0.05 11.15 0.46
C ALA A 182 -0.91 11.91 1.38
N LEU A 183 -0.52 13.11 1.85
CA LEU A 183 -1.41 14.02 2.57
C LEU A 183 -2.59 14.46 1.69
N ALA A 184 -2.31 14.86 0.45
CA ALA A 184 -3.32 15.36 -0.47
C ALA A 184 -4.40 14.32 -0.83
N VAL A 185 -4.04 13.03 -0.90
CA VAL A 185 -4.97 11.94 -1.20
C VAL A 185 -5.57 11.27 0.05
N GLY A 186 -5.22 11.73 1.26
CA GLY A 186 -5.73 11.20 2.50
C GLY A 186 -5.09 9.90 2.97
N MET A 187 -3.92 9.53 2.44
CA MET A 187 -3.12 8.38 2.92
C MET A 187 -2.28 8.71 4.16
N ALA A 188 -2.10 9.99 4.49
CA ALA A 188 -1.36 10.46 5.65
C ALA A 188 -2.03 11.65 6.32
N ASP A 189 -1.65 11.94 7.58
CA ASP A 189 -2.22 13.01 8.40
C ASP A 189 -1.21 14.11 8.70
N TYR A 190 0.05 13.75 8.91
CA TYR A 190 1.08 14.68 9.38
C TYR A 190 2.34 14.57 8.54
N PHE A 191 2.94 15.73 8.23
CA PHE A 191 4.29 15.80 7.72
C PHE A 191 5.23 16.13 8.88
N VAL A 192 6.21 15.28 9.14
CA VAL A 192 7.27 15.50 10.12
C VAL A 192 8.61 15.35 9.43
N PRO A 193 9.53 16.34 9.50
CA PRO A 193 10.88 16.20 8.96
C PRO A 193 11.57 14.93 9.50
N SER A 194 12.20 14.15 8.63
CA SER A 194 12.80 12.85 9.01
C SER A 194 13.82 12.97 10.15
N GLU A 195 14.54 14.09 10.20
CA GLU A 195 15.52 14.40 11.27
C GLU A 195 14.87 14.55 12.66
N LYS A 196 13.54 14.76 12.75
CA LYS A 196 12.81 14.92 14.01
C LYS A 196 12.14 13.63 14.48
N LEU A 197 12.17 12.55 13.71
CA LEU A 197 11.45 11.31 14.07
C LEU A 197 11.94 10.70 15.38
N ASP A 198 13.24 10.69 15.65
CA ASP A 198 13.78 10.14 16.90
C ASP A 198 13.32 10.97 18.11
N ASP A 199 13.31 12.29 18.00
CA ASP A 199 12.82 13.18 19.05
C ASP A 199 11.31 13.02 19.27
N LEU A 200 10.54 12.86 18.20
CA LEU A 200 9.12 12.56 18.26
C LEU A 200 8.87 11.23 19.01
N VAL A 201 9.59 10.16 18.67
CA VAL A 201 9.47 8.86 19.34
C VAL A 201 9.81 9.02 20.83
N ALA A 202 10.91 9.70 21.17
CA ALA A 202 11.29 9.95 22.57
C ALA A 202 10.26 10.77 23.36
N ALA A 203 9.51 11.65 22.70
CA ALA A 203 8.40 12.39 23.30
C ALA A 203 7.18 11.48 23.50
N LEU A 204 6.85 10.64 22.54
CA LEU A 204 5.75 9.68 22.60
C LEU A 204 5.93 8.62 23.71
N GLU A 205 7.17 8.24 24.03
CA GLU A 205 7.47 7.32 25.13
C GLU A 205 7.01 7.81 26.52
N LYS A 206 6.79 9.13 26.65
CA LYS A 206 6.43 9.81 27.90
C LYS A 206 4.98 10.27 27.93
N VAL A 207 4.18 9.88 26.94
CA VAL A 207 2.79 10.33 26.83
C VAL A 207 1.93 9.72 27.94
N GLU A 208 1.21 10.57 28.64
CA GLU A 208 0.22 10.19 29.64
C GLU A 208 -1.20 10.35 29.06
N GLY A 209 -1.79 9.24 28.62
CA GLY A 209 -3.16 9.18 28.06
C GLY A 209 -3.22 9.39 26.55
N ALA A 210 -4.18 8.71 25.93
CA ALA A 210 -4.38 8.66 24.48
C ALA A 210 -4.56 10.05 23.86
N ASP A 211 -5.30 10.95 24.51
CA ASP A 211 -5.58 12.31 24.03
C ASP A 211 -4.32 13.20 23.89
N ALA A 212 -3.22 12.82 24.55
CA ALA A 212 -1.97 13.56 24.44
C ALA A 212 -1.14 13.20 23.21
N VAL A 213 -1.37 12.02 22.61
CA VAL A 213 -0.64 11.53 21.44
C VAL A 213 -0.74 12.52 20.28
N THR A 214 -1.94 12.92 19.90
CA THR A 214 -2.18 13.88 18.81
C THR A 214 -1.44 15.18 19.04
N ARG A 215 -1.52 15.75 20.25
CA ARG A 215 -0.84 17.03 20.58
C ARG A 215 0.69 16.92 20.50
N VAL A 216 1.24 15.77 20.88
CA VAL A 216 2.69 15.53 20.75
C VAL A 216 3.08 15.50 19.28
N ILE A 217 2.35 14.76 18.44
CA ILE A 217 2.63 14.69 17.00
C ILE A 217 2.50 16.06 16.33
N GLU A 218 1.44 16.81 16.63
CA GLU A 218 1.24 18.19 16.14
C GLU A 218 2.40 19.14 16.51
N GLY A 219 3.02 18.92 17.68
CA GLY A 219 4.18 19.72 18.10
C GLY A 219 5.46 19.47 17.27
N PHE A 220 5.52 18.38 16.52
CA PHE A 220 6.62 18.05 15.61
C PHE A 220 6.25 18.25 14.13
N ALA A 221 4.97 18.40 13.82
CA ALA A 221 4.49 18.59 12.46
C ALA A 221 5.00 19.90 11.85
N ALA A 222 5.22 19.88 10.55
CA ALA A 222 5.65 21.04 9.76
C ALA A 222 4.85 21.11 8.46
N ASP A 223 4.97 22.23 7.74
CA ASP A 223 4.39 22.36 6.41
C ASP A 223 5.08 21.38 5.44
N ALA A 224 4.27 20.62 4.70
CA ALA A 224 4.79 19.73 3.69
C ALA A 224 5.31 20.50 2.46
N PRO A 225 6.27 19.95 1.70
CA PRO A 225 6.63 20.49 0.38
C PRO A 225 5.42 20.53 -0.57
N PRO A 226 5.50 21.25 -1.70
CA PRO A 226 4.48 21.20 -2.75
C PRO A 226 4.20 19.77 -3.21
N SER A 227 2.92 19.48 -3.50
CA SER A 227 2.46 18.17 -3.99
C SER A 227 2.42 18.17 -5.52
N PRO A 228 3.23 17.35 -6.21
CA PRO A 228 3.16 17.19 -7.65
C PRO A 228 1.77 16.77 -8.16
N LEU A 229 1.05 15.94 -7.42
CA LEU A 229 -0.34 15.58 -7.77
C LEU A 229 -1.27 16.78 -7.75
N VAL A 230 -1.19 17.62 -6.71
CA VAL A 230 -2.04 18.81 -6.58
C VAL A 230 -1.70 19.85 -7.67
N GLU A 231 -0.44 20.06 -7.96
CA GLU A 231 0.00 20.96 -9.05
C GLU A 231 -0.58 20.53 -10.41
N ASN A 232 -0.77 19.23 -10.62
CA ASN A 232 -1.30 18.64 -11.85
C ASN A 232 -2.80 18.32 -11.79
N ALA A 233 -3.49 18.58 -10.68
CA ALA A 233 -4.88 18.21 -10.48
C ALA A 233 -5.83 18.78 -11.55
N HIS A 234 -5.51 19.95 -12.11
CA HIS A 234 -6.32 20.64 -13.11
C HIS A 234 -6.58 19.83 -14.40
N TRP A 235 -5.67 18.95 -14.80
CA TRP A 235 -5.89 18.06 -15.95
C TRP A 235 -6.21 16.62 -15.49
N ILE A 236 -5.69 16.18 -14.33
CA ILE A 236 -5.92 14.85 -13.78
C ILE A 236 -7.42 14.60 -13.57
N GLU A 237 -8.12 15.57 -12.97
CA GLU A 237 -9.55 15.48 -12.67
C GLU A 237 -10.37 15.10 -13.92
N GLY A 238 -10.14 15.80 -15.02
CA GLY A 238 -10.86 15.56 -16.27
C GLY A 238 -10.43 14.30 -17.02
N ALA A 239 -9.15 13.91 -16.92
CA ALA A 239 -8.64 12.72 -17.58
C ALA A 239 -9.12 11.45 -16.89
N PHE A 240 -9.02 11.37 -15.55
CA PHE A 240 -9.34 10.20 -14.76
C PHE A 240 -10.81 10.09 -14.34
N ALA A 241 -11.65 11.07 -14.72
CA ALA A 241 -13.11 10.95 -14.68
C ALA A 241 -13.68 10.10 -15.83
N ALA A 242 -12.88 9.77 -16.84
CA ALA A 242 -13.34 9.02 -18.02
C ALA A 242 -13.78 7.58 -17.65
N ASP A 243 -14.70 7.01 -18.45
CA ASP A 243 -15.34 5.74 -18.14
C ASP A 243 -14.47 4.52 -18.37
N THR A 244 -13.48 4.61 -19.26
CA THR A 244 -12.59 3.50 -19.63
C THR A 244 -11.12 3.89 -19.52
N VAL A 245 -10.24 2.88 -19.37
CA VAL A 245 -8.79 3.10 -19.37
C VAL A 245 -8.30 3.62 -20.71
N GLU A 246 -8.95 3.20 -21.80
CA GLU A 246 -8.68 3.69 -23.16
C GLU A 246 -8.92 5.20 -23.26
N GLU A 247 -10.05 5.69 -22.78
CA GLU A 247 -10.36 7.13 -22.78
C GLU A 247 -9.43 7.91 -21.83
N ILE A 248 -9.03 7.33 -20.69
CA ILE A 248 -8.01 7.91 -19.81
C ILE A 248 -6.71 8.07 -20.58
N LEU A 249 -6.26 7.02 -21.27
CA LEU A 249 -5.02 7.02 -22.03
C LEU A 249 -5.05 8.08 -23.16
N GLU A 250 -6.14 8.19 -23.91
CA GLU A 250 -6.31 9.22 -24.96
C GLU A 250 -6.22 10.63 -24.38
N LYS A 251 -6.88 10.90 -23.26
CA LYS A 251 -6.86 12.23 -22.62
C LYS A 251 -5.47 12.56 -22.05
N VAL A 252 -4.80 11.59 -21.41
CA VAL A 252 -3.44 11.78 -20.90
C VAL A 252 -2.45 12.01 -22.04
N GLN A 253 -2.58 11.29 -23.16
CA GLN A 253 -1.78 11.51 -24.37
C GLN A 253 -1.94 12.93 -24.88
N ALA A 254 -3.18 13.43 -24.96
CA ALA A 254 -3.45 14.80 -25.42
C ALA A 254 -2.77 15.86 -24.54
N VAL A 255 -2.71 15.66 -23.21
CA VAL A 255 -1.99 16.55 -22.29
C VAL A 255 -0.47 16.44 -22.52
N ALA A 256 0.06 15.22 -22.65
CA ALA A 256 1.48 14.97 -22.88
C ALA A 256 1.99 15.61 -24.18
N ASP A 257 1.14 15.71 -25.21
CA ASP A 257 1.47 16.30 -26.51
C ASP A 257 1.21 17.82 -26.59
N SER A 258 0.58 18.40 -25.57
CA SER A 258 0.09 19.80 -25.64
C SER A 258 1.19 20.86 -25.54
N GLY A 259 2.32 20.55 -24.90
CA GLY A 259 3.36 21.52 -24.56
C GLY A 259 2.94 22.55 -23.50
N ALA A 260 1.77 22.37 -22.86
CA ALA A 260 1.26 23.21 -21.79
C ALA A 260 1.78 22.77 -20.40
N ASP A 261 1.34 23.46 -19.36
CA ASP A 261 1.64 23.08 -17.96
C ASP A 261 1.14 21.65 -17.69
N GLY A 262 1.98 20.86 -17.01
CA GLY A 262 1.68 19.46 -16.72
C GLY A 262 2.16 18.43 -17.75
N THR A 263 2.66 18.85 -18.92
CA THR A 263 3.13 17.96 -20.01
C THR A 263 4.15 16.92 -19.52
N GLU A 264 5.13 17.30 -18.69
CA GLU A 264 6.16 16.38 -18.19
C GLU A 264 5.57 15.30 -17.29
N PHE A 265 4.69 15.69 -16.36
CA PHE A 265 4.03 14.75 -15.47
C PHE A 265 3.05 13.84 -16.23
N ALA A 266 2.31 14.40 -17.19
CA ALA A 266 1.44 13.63 -18.08
C ALA A 266 2.24 12.59 -18.90
N GLY A 267 3.45 12.93 -19.35
CA GLY A 267 4.37 12.00 -20.01
C GLY A 267 4.77 10.83 -19.11
N THR A 268 5.00 11.09 -17.82
CA THR A 268 5.29 10.05 -16.82
C THR A 268 4.07 9.13 -16.61
N VAL A 269 2.88 9.71 -16.46
CA VAL A 269 1.61 8.98 -16.33
C VAL A 269 1.33 8.13 -17.58
N LEU A 270 1.52 8.70 -18.77
CA LEU A 270 1.35 8.01 -20.04
C LEU A 270 2.25 6.78 -20.17
N ALA A 271 3.52 6.91 -19.81
CA ALA A 271 4.47 5.80 -19.83
C ALA A 271 4.06 4.65 -18.91
N ALA A 272 3.47 4.96 -17.74
CA ALA A 272 2.91 3.96 -16.83
C ALA A 272 1.70 3.26 -17.47
N LEU A 273 0.73 4.00 -18.01
CA LEU A 273 -0.47 3.46 -18.67
C LEU A 273 -0.13 2.56 -19.87
N GLN A 274 0.94 2.87 -20.62
CA GLN A 274 1.37 2.09 -21.77
C GLN A 274 2.10 0.80 -21.39
N LYS A 275 2.66 0.71 -20.19
CA LYS A 275 3.52 -0.38 -19.75
C LYS A 275 2.80 -1.39 -18.83
N ASN A 276 1.86 -0.92 -18.03
CA ASN A 276 1.20 -1.74 -17.02
C ASN A 276 0.27 -2.80 -17.63
N GLY A 277 -0.07 -3.82 -16.82
CA GLY A 277 -0.94 -4.91 -17.24
C GLY A 277 -2.34 -4.42 -17.65
N PRO A 278 -2.79 -4.64 -18.90
CA PRO A 278 -4.08 -4.15 -19.37
C PRO A 278 -5.27 -4.62 -18.52
N THR A 279 -5.27 -5.89 -18.13
CA THR A 279 -6.30 -6.46 -17.25
C THR A 279 -6.26 -5.81 -15.87
N GLY A 280 -5.07 -5.71 -15.25
CA GLY A 280 -4.89 -5.10 -13.93
C GLY A 280 -5.38 -3.66 -13.87
N MET A 281 -5.08 -2.84 -14.88
CA MET A 281 -5.56 -1.45 -14.96
C MET A 281 -7.08 -1.35 -15.04
N LYS A 282 -7.74 -2.18 -15.86
CA LYS A 282 -9.21 -2.17 -15.98
C LYS A 282 -9.89 -2.68 -14.71
N VAL A 283 -9.32 -3.70 -14.06
CA VAL A 283 -9.80 -4.19 -12.77
C VAL A 283 -9.62 -3.11 -11.70
N ALA A 284 -8.46 -2.42 -11.65
CA ALA A 284 -8.20 -1.34 -10.72
C ALA A 284 -9.19 -0.17 -10.87
N LEU A 285 -9.50 0.23 -12.13
CA LEU A 285 -10.49 1.27 -12.40
C LEU A 285 -11.89 0.89 -11.92
N GLU A 286 -12.32 -0.35 -12.14
CA GLU A 286 -13.60 -0.86 -11.63
C GLU A 286 -13.60 -0.93 -10.10
N ALA A 287 -12.51 -1.43 -9.50
CA ALA A 287 -12.39 -1.63 -8.06
C ALA A 287 -12.40 -0.30 -7.29
N VAL A 288 -11.65 0.72 -7.75
CA VAL A 288 -11.61 2.04 -7.08
C VAL A 288 -12.99 2.71 -7.12
N ARG A 289 -13.73 2.56 -8.20
CA ARG A 289 -15.10 3.11 -8.32
C ARG A 289 -16.07 2.47 -7.35
N ARG A 290 -16.01 1.14 -7.19
CA ARG A 290 -16.82 0.41 -6.21
C ARG A 290 -16.48 0.84 -4.79
N ALA A 291 -15.19 0.97 -4.48
CA ALA A 291 -14.71 1.37 -3.17
C ALA A 291 -15.22 2.75 -2.71
N GLY A 292 -15.62 3.62 -3.64
CA GLY A 292 -16.18 4.95 -3.34
C GLY A 292 -17.42 4.93 -2.44
N THR A 293 -18.20 3.85 -2.46
CA THR A 293 -19.41 3.68 -1.65
C THR A 293 -19.30 2.62 -0.55
N GLN A 294 -18.14 1.96 -0.44
CA GLN A 294 -17.89 0.86 0.48
C GLN A 294 -17.26 1.34 1.79
N THR A 295 -17.53 0.66 2.89
CA THR A 295 -16.72 0.72 4.11
C THR A 295 -15.36 0.06 3.89
N LEU A 296 -14.41 0.24 4.82
CA LEU A 296 -13.12 -0.44 4.74
C LEU A 296 -13.28 -1.96 4.73
N ALA A 297 -14.16 -2.51 5.60
CA ALA A 297 -14.41 -3.95 5.63
C ALA A 297 -14.99 -4.48 4.30
N GLU A 298 -15.91 -3.77 3.69
CA GLU A 298 -16.46 -4.13 2.37
C GLU A 298 -15.40 -4.04 1.27
N THR A 299 -14.51 -3.03 1.32
CA THR A 299 -13.40 -2.91 0.37
C THR A 299 -12.42 -4.07 0.54
N LEU A 300 -12.02 -4.42 1.76
CA LEU A 300 -11.14 -5.57 2.02
C LEU A 300 -11.77 -6.92 1.61
N ASN A 301 -13.10 -7.07 1.76
CA ASN A 301 -13.82 -8.23 1.24
C ASN A 301 -13.77 -8.28 -0.30
N GLN A 302 -13.93 -7.14 -0.97
CA GLN A 302 -13.76 -7.03 -2.43
C GLN A 302 -12.32 -7.35 -2.82
N ASP A 303 -11.33 -6.78 -2.13
CA ASP A 303 -9.90 -7.00 -2.40
C ASP A 303 -9.55 -8.49 -2.28
N PHE A 304 -10.10 -9.20 -1.30
CA PHE A 304 -9.89 -10.63 -1.16
C PHE A 304 -10.39 -11.42 -2.38
N ILE A 305 -11.57 -11.06 -2.89
CA ILE A 305 -12.13 -11.71 -4.08
C ILE A 305 -11.25 -11.42 -5.31
N THR A 306 -10.89 -10.16 -5.53
CA THR A 306 -10.06 -9.77 -6.68
C THR A 306 -8.66 -10.37 -6.61
N SER A 307 -8.05 -10.44 -5.43
CA SER A 307 -6.74 -11.03 -5.20
C SER A 307 -6.74 -12.54 -5.43
N CYS A 308 -7.77 -13.26 -4.96
CA CYS A 308 -7.91 -14.69 -5.23
C CYS A 308 -8.09 -14.99 -6.73
N ASN A 309 -8.77 -14.13 -7.49
CA ASN A 309 -8.88 -14.25 -8.94
C ASN A 309 -7.54 -13.93 -9.62
N ALA A 310 -6.82 -12.92 -9.15
CA ALA A 310 -5.51 -12.55 -9.69
C ALA A 310 -4.45 -13.66 -9.51
N LEU A 311 -4.47 -14.37 -8.36
CA LEU A 311 -3.58 -15.53 -8.13
C LEU A 311 -3.73 -16.62 -9.22
N ALA A 312 -4.92 -16.77 -9.79
CA ALA A 312 -5.19 -17.72 -10.87
C ALA A 312 -4.95 -17.14 -12.27
N HIS A 313 -4.74 -15.80 -12.37
CA HIS A 313 -4.57 -15.11 -13.64
C HIS A 313 -3.10 -15.12 -14.09
N HIS A 314 -2.88 -15.27 -15.42
CA HIS A 314 -1.55 -15.27 -16.03
C HIS A 314 -0.72 -14.03 -15.65
N ASP A 315 -1.33 -12.84 -15.72
CA ASP A 315 -0.62 -11.57 -15.67
C ASP A 315 0.05 -11.29 -14.31
N MET A 316 -0.55 -11.73 -13.20
CA MET A 316 0.09 -11.57 -11.88
C MET A 316 1.40 -12.35 -11.79
N ARG A 317 1.40 -13.62 -12.23
CA ARG A 317 2.61 -14.42 -12.24
C ARG A 317 3.66 -13.85 -13.19
N GLU A 318 3.25 -13.49 -14.40
CA GLU A 318 4.14 -12.93 -15.42
C GLU A 318 4.72 -11.58 -15.00
N GLY A 319 3.90 -10.68 -14.44
CA GLY A 319 4.35 -9.39 -13.96
C GLY A 319 5.36 -9.53 -12.82
N ILE A 320 5.12 -10.41 -11.85
CA ILE A 320 6.09 -10.67 -10.79
C ILE A 320 7.38 -11.26 -11.38
N ARG A 321 7.29 -12.21 -12.32
CA ARG A 321 8.46 -12.75 -13.03
C ARG A 321 9.29 -11.63 -13.63
N ALA A 322 8.67 -10.79 -14.44
CA ALA A 322 9.36 -9.75 -15.19
C ALA A 322 9.97 -8.66 -14.31
N GLN A 323 9.29 -8.26 -13.22
CA GLN A 323 9.74 -7.15 -12.39
C GLN A 323 10.67 -7.58 -11.26
N VAL A 324 10.50 -8.77 -10.70
CA VAL A 324 11.15 -9.14 -9.42
C VAL A 324 12.05 -10.38 -9.56
N VAL A 325 11.61 -11.41 -10.27
CA VAL A 325 12.36 -12.68 -10.40
C VAL A 325 13.45 -12.56 -11.45
N ASP A 326 13.09 -12.41 -12.73
CA ASP A 326 14.01 -12.32 -13.86
C ASP A 326 14.57 -10.90 -14.05
N LYS A 327 13.80 -9.90 -13.65
CA LYS A 327 14.15 -8.46 -13.72
C LYS A 327 14.42 -7.96 -15.14
N ASP A 328 13.88 -8.65 -16.15
CA ASP A 328 13.98 -8.25 -17.57
C ASP A 328 13.07 -7.06 -17.90
N ARG A 329 12.08 -6.76 -17.03
CA ARG A 329 11.12 -5.66 -17.15
C ARG A 329 10.34 -5.70 -18.46
N ASN A 330 10.15 -6.88 -19.01
CA ASN A 330 9.46 -7.14 -20.27
C ASN A 330 8.34 -8.18 -20.07
N PRO A 331 7.27 -7.83 -19.34
CA PRO A 331 6.15 -8.74 -19.12
C PRO A 331 5.41 -9.02 -20.42
N GLN A 332 5.00 -10.27 -20.62
CA GLN A 332 4.20 -10.73 -21.74
C GLN A 332 2.74 -10.83 -21.27
N TRP A 333 2.03 -9.72 -21.29
CA TRP A 333 0.64 -9.65 -20.83
C TRP A 333 -0.30 -10.50 -21.70
N SER A 334 -1.32 -11.09 -21.08
CA SER A 334 -2.35 -11.87 -21.77
C SER A 334 -3.72 -11.65 -21.13
N PRO A 335 -4.60 -10.85 -21.76
CA PRO A 335 -4.49 -10.17 -23.07
C PRO A 335 -3.38 -9.11 -23.16
N ALA A 336 -2.84 -8.93 -24.39
CA ALA A 336 -1.69 -8.05 -24.63
C ALA A 336 -2.07 -6.57 -24.69
N SER A 337 -3.33 -6.24 -24.97
CA SER A 337 -3.81 -4.87 -25.15
C SER A 337 -5.10 -4.60 -24.41
N LEU A 338 -5.37 -3.31 -24.11
CA LEU A 338 -6.64 -2.89 -23.49
C LEU A 338 -7.86 -3.33 -24.32
N ALA A 339 -7.80 -3.22 -25.64
CA ALA A 339 -8.92 -3.57 -26.52
C ALA A 339 -9.33 -5.05 -26.46
N GLU A 340 -8.42 -5.93 -26.07
CA GLU A 340 -8.68 -7.38 -25.93
C GLU A 340 -9.25 -7.74 -24.55
N VAL A 341 -9.22 -6.84 -23.57
CA VAL A 341 -9.78 -7.06 -22.22
C VAL A 341 -11.27 -6.68 -22.23
N SER A 342 -12.15 -7.68 -22.25
CA SER A 342 -13.59 -7.44 -22.25
C SER A 342 -14.12 -6.98 -20.89
N ARG A 343 -15.27 -6.29 -20.90
CA ARG A 343 -16.00 -5.93 -19.67
C ARG A 343 -16.36 -7.16 -18.84
N GLU A 344 -16.74 -8.25 -19.50
CA GLU A 344 -17.08 -9.51 -18.83
C GLU A 344 -15.89 -10.11 -18.09
N SER A 345 -14.69 -10.12 -18.70
CA SER A 345 -13.47 -10.59 -18.04
C SER A 345 -13.08 -9.73 -16.84
N VAL A 346 -13.28 -8.41 -16.90
CA VAL A 346 -13.07 -7.52 -15.74
C VAL A 346 -14.03 -7.86 -14.60
N LEU A 347 -15.33 -8.02 -14.91
CA LEU A 347 -16.34 -8.31 -13.88
C LEU A 347 -16.16 -9.70 -13.25
N ALA A 348 -15.55 -10.65 -13.95
CA ALA A 348 -15.23 -11.96 -13.40
C ALA A 348 -14.28 -11.89 -12.20
N PHE A 349 -13.39 -10.89 -12.12
CA PHE A 349 -12.52 -10.66 -10.96
C PHE A 349 -13.27 -10.36 -9.68
N PHE A 350 -14.52 -9.91 -9.75
CA PHE A 350 -15.37 -9.58 -8.60
C PHE A 350 -16.33 -10.71 -8.22
N THR A 351 -16.15 -11.90 -8.80
CA THR A 351 -16.94 -13.09 -8.47
C THR A 351 -16.16 -13.97 -7.49
N PRO A 352 -16.78 -14.39 -6.36
CA PRO A 352 -16.10 -15.25 -5.41
C PRO A 352 -15.54 -16.53 -6.06
N THR A 353 -14.32 -16.90 -5.69
CA THR A 353 -13.67 -18.15 -6.11
C THR A 353 -14.03 -19.29 -5.15
N LYS A 354 -13.44 -20.46 -5.36
CA LYS A 354 -13.54 -21.58 -4.41
C LYS A 354 -12.99 -21.24 -2.99
N ALA A 355 -12.17 -20.19 -2.87
CA ALA A 355 -11.69 -19.68 -1.58
C ALA A 355 -12.80 -19.05 -0.73
N GLY A 356 -13.98 -18.82 -1.33
CA GLY A 356 -15.13 -18.19 -0.67
C GLY A 356 -14.92 -16.67 -0.49
N GLU A 357 -15.54 -16.15 0.56
CA GLU A 357 -15.45 -14.75 0.96
C GLU A 357 -14.58 -14.60 2.20
N LEU A 358 -14.02 -13.41 2.41
CA LEU A 358 -13.24 -13.11 3.62
C LEU A 358 -14.16 -12.96 4.83
N GLY A 359 -15.34 -12.32 4.65
CA GLY A 359 -16.38 -12.22 5.67
C GLY A 359 -16.08 -11.22 6.79
N LEU A 360 -15.33 -10.17 6.50
CA LEU A 360 -15.11 -9.05 7.43
C LEU A 360 -16.39 -8.22 7.56
N ALA A 361 -16.68 -7.77 8.79
CA ALA A 361 -17.89 -7.00 9.10
C ALA A 361 -17.56 -5.60 9.64
#